data_98e099f31ff506e8601b185fcbe62532
#
_entry.id   98e099f31ff506e8601b185fcbe62532
#
_cell.length_a   1.000
_cell.length_b   1.000
_cell.length_c   1.000
_cell.angle_alpha   90.00
_cell.angle_beta   90.00
_cell.angle_gamma   90.00
#
_symmetry.space_group_name_H-M   'P 1'
#
loop_
_entity.id
_entity.type
_entity.pdbx_description
1 polymer ?
#
loop_
_entity_poly.entity_id
_entity_poly.type
_entity_poly.pdbx_seq_one_letter_code
_entity_poly.pdbx_strand_id
1 'polypeptide(L)'
;MTSAPIFYRLPSVPKLSVTIITRNEAEHIAAAIDSAAWADEVLVVDCGSTDATLEIACARGATVLSREWSGYVDQKNFAAARASHDWIFSLDADERIPPPLAAEIRALLATEPPRRGYRLPRVTFHLGRWVRTTDFYPDFQTRLYDRRAARWNGRYVHESVAVDGPVGRLRHELEHYSFRDLRDQVERLNHYTTLAARQMHEAGRRAGPLDLIVHPPAAFLRNYVLRRGFMDGTVGLTISAMAAYAVFLKFAKLWELQRTRVAESAPQSQSET
;
A
#
# COMPACT_ATOMS: atom_id res chain seq x y z
N MET A 1 27.01 -56.17 -5.38
CA MET A 1 26.03 -55.10 -5.72
C MET A 1 25.85 -54.22 -4.49
N THR A 2 26.58 -53.12 -4.46
CA THR A 2 26.54 -52.17 -3.32
C THR A 2 25.43 -51.13 -3.63
N SER A 3 24.34 -51.21 -2.87
CA SER A 3 23.24 -50.22 -2.93
C SER A 3 23.79 -48.84 -2.44
N ALA A 4 23.71 -47.82 -3.30
CA ALA A 4 24.05 -46.46 -2.92
C ALA A 4 23.07 -45.92 -1.87
N PRO A 5 23.49 -45.17 -0.87
CA PRO A 5 22.60 -44.63 0.15
C PRO A 5 21.66 -43.57 -0.48
N ILE A 6 20.35 -43.76 -0.27
CA ILE A 6 19.33 -42.78 -0.64
C ILE A 6 19.35 -41.66 0.41
N PHE A 7 19.91 -40.51 0.06
CA PHE A 7 19.83 -39.32 0.91
C PHE A 7 18.44 -38.70 0.81
N TYR A 8 17.58 -38.92 1.79
CA TYR A 8 16.39 -38.13 1.98
C TYR A 8 16.78 -36.71 2.42
N ARG A 9 16.73 -35.74 1.50
CA ARG A 9 16.86 -34.33 1.87
C ARG A 9 15.53 -33.95 2.55
N LEU A 10 15.55 -33.79 3.87
CA LEU A 10 14.41 -33.21 4.60
C LEU A 10 14.10 -31.84 3.96
N PRO A 11 12.82 -31.54 3.67
CA PRO A 11 12.48 -30.23 3.15
C PRO A 11 12.98 -29.16 4.14
N SER A 12 13.83 -28.27 3.68
CA SER A 12 14.28 -27.14 4.49
C SER A 12 13.08 -26.25 4.77
N VAL A 13 12.85 -25.93 6.04
CA VAL A 13 11.83 -24.96 6.46
C VAL A 13 12.08 -23.65 5.68
N PRO A 14 11.07 -23.13 4.97
CA PRO A 14 11.21 -21.88 4.25
C PRO A 14 11.62 -20.74 5.18
N LYS A 15 12.65 -20.01 4.82
CA LYS A 15 13.10 -18.80 5.50
C LYS A 15 12.44 -17.56 4.92
N LEU A 16 12.26 -16.55 5.77
CA LEU A 16 11.51 -15.32 5.46
C LEU A 16 12.42 -14.10 5.51
N SER A 17 12.39 -13.30 4.45
CA SER A 17 12.88 -11.93 4.47
C SER A 17 11.72 -10.94 4.54
N VAL A 18 11.74 -10.04 5.52
CA VAL A 18 10.86 -8.87 5.55
C VAL A 18 11.57 -7.74 4.81
N THR A 19 10.95 -7.19 3.77
CA THR A 19 11.50 -6.09 2.99
C THR A 19 10.71 -4.82 3.24
N ILE A 20 11.41 -3.71 3.53
CA ILE A 20 10.82 -2.39 3.81
C ILE A 20 11.43 -1.39 2.83
N ILE A 21 10.60 -0.67 2.07
CA ILE A 21 11.05 0.53 1.35
C ILE A 21 10.74 1.77 2.20
N THR A 22 11.64 2.74 2.23
CA THR A 22 11.49 3.89 3.12
C THR A 22 12.05 5.19 2.52
N ARG A 23 11.46 6.32 2.94
CA ARG A 23 11.99 7.67 2.72
C ARG A 23 11.42 8.63 3.75
N ASN A 24 12.28 9.17 4.63
CA ASN A 24 11.89 10.12 5.68
C ASN A 24 10.78 9.57 6.61
N GLU A 25 11.02 8.39 7.18
CA GLU A 25 10.11 7.67 8.07
C GLU A 25 10.72 7.46 9.46
N ALA A 26 11.51 8.41 9.96
CA ALA A 26 12.16 8.33 11.28
C ALA A 26 11.16 8.08 12.42
N GLU A 27 9.92 8.56 12.27
CA GLU A 27 8.84 8.36 13.25
C GLU A 27 8.35 6.89 13.30
N HIS A 28 8.36 6.18 12.16
CA HIS A 28 7.74 4.88 12.02
C HIS A 28 8.71 3.71 11.90
N ILE A 29 9.87 3.93 11.28
CA ILE A 29 10.77 2.85 10.86
C ILE A 29 11.22 1.93 12.02
N ALA A 30 11.45 2.48 13.21
CA ALA A 30 11.86 1.70 14.38
C ALA A 30 10.84 0.61 14.71
N ALA A 31 9.57 1.00 14.86
CA ALA A 31 8.52 0.07 15.22
C ALA A 31 8.15 -0.90 14.07
N ALA A 32 8.34 -0.53 12.80
CA ALA A 32 8.23 -1.45 11.66
C ALA A 32 9.26 -2.57 11.77
N ILE A 33 10.54 -2.22 11.96
CA ILE A 33 11.65 -3.16 12.11
C ILE A 33 11.43 -4.06 13.34
N ASP A 34 11.09 -3.48 14.51
CA ASP A 34 10.83 -4.24 15.74
C ASP A 34 9.71 -5.26 15.56
N SER A 35 8.63 -4.90 14.83
CA SER A 35 7.53 -5.81 14.54
C SER A 35 7.93 -6.98 13.63
N ALA A 36 9.02 -6.83 12.88
CA ALA A 36 9.56 -7.82 11.94
C ALA A 36 10.78 -8.58 12.48
N ALA A 37 11.29 -8.27 13.68
CA ALA A 37 12.53 -8.83 14.26
C ALA A 37 12.50 -10.36 14.46
N TRP A 38 11.35 -10.99 14.35
CA TRP A 38 11.17 -12.44 14.39
C TRP A 38 11.47 -13.15 13.07
N ALA A 39 11.60 -12.44 11.96
CA ALA A 39 11.95 -12.99 10.65
C ALA A 39 13.44 -13.35 10.56
N ASP A 40 13.82 -14.13 9.55
CA ASP A 40 15.23 -14.52 9.34
C ASP A 40 16.07 -13.35 8.81
N GLU A 41 15.44 -12.37 8.17
CA GLU A 41 16.07 -11.15 7.65
C GLU A 41 15.09 -9.97 7.67
N VAL A 42 15.59 -8.80 8.03
CA VAL A 42 14.92 -7.51 7.79
C VAL A 42 15.81 -6.67 6.89
N LEU A 43 15.33 -6.41 5.67
CA LEU A 43 16.00 -5.62 4.64
C LEU A 43 15.27 -4.29 4.43
N VAL A 44 15.95 -3.18 4.67
CA VAL A 44 15.46 -1.82 4.43
C VAL A 44 16.10 -1.27 3.16
N VAL A 45 15.29 -0.80 2.21
CA VAL A 45 15.75 -0.07 1.02
C VAL A 45 15.35 1.39 1.15
N ASP A 46 16.35 2.23 1.40
CA ASP A 46 16.17 3.67 1.56
C ASP A 46 16.22 4.39 0.21
N CYS A 47 15.29 5.34 0.03
CA CYS A 47 15.13 6.12 -1.20
C CYS A 47 15.64 7.56 -1.05
N GLY A 48 16.72 7.77 -0.30
CA GLY A 48 17.33 9.08 -0.08
C GLY A 48 16.69 9.85 1.07
N SER A 49 16.60 9.21 2.24
CA SER A 49 16.18 9.89 3.48
C SER A 49 17.18 10.96 3.89
N THR A 50 16.65 12.08 4.42
CA THR A 50 17.40 13.22 4.92
C THR A 50 17.22 13.44 6.43
N ASP A 51 16.36 12.61 7.05
CA ASP A 51 16.12 12.56 8.49
C ASP A 51 16.87 11.39 9.15
N ALA A 52 16.57 11.07 10.40
CA ALA A 52 17.24 9.99 11.16
C ALA A 52 16.83 8.56 10.74
N THR A 53 16.07 8.37 9.65
CA THR A 53 15.54 7.05 9.22
C THR A 53 16.65 6.00 9.10
N LEU A 54 17.75 6.33 8.42
CA LEU A 54 18.87 5.39 8.21
C LEU A 54 19.58 5.02 9.49
N GLU A 55 19.85 6.01 10.35
CA GLU A 55 20.51 5.81 11.64
C GLU A 55 19.67 4.87 12.52
N ILE A 56 18.37 5.11 12.59
CA ILE A 56 17.43 4.28 13.35
C ILE A 56 17.38 2.85 12.79
N ALA A 57 17.31 2.68 11.48
CA ALA A 57 17.24 1.37 10.84
C ALA A 57 18.52 0.53 11.13
N CYS A 58 19.70 1.13 11.00
CA CYS A 58 20.97 0.49 11.33
C CYS A 58 21.05 0.13 12.81
N ALA A 59 20.66 1.03 13.73
CA ALA A 59 20.66 0.79 15.17
C ALA A 59 19.72 -0.36 15.59
N ARG A 60 18.69 -0.66 14.79
CA ARG A 60 17.77 -1.80 15.00
C ARG A 60 18.24 -3.10 14.35
N GLY A 61 19.44 -3.13 13.76
CA GLY A 61 20.04 -4.33 13.18
C GLY A 61 19.48 -4.73 11.82
N ALA A 62 18.75 -3.86 11.13
CA ALA A 62 18.30 -4.11 9.77
C ALA A 62 19.48 -4.03 8.79
N THR A 63 19.47 -4.87 7.75
CA THR A 63 20.33 -4.67 6.59
C THR A 63 19.80 -3.49 5.78
N VAL A 64 20.62 -2.46 5.53
CA VAL A 64 20.18 -1.24 4.85
C VAL A 64 20.87 -1.11 3.49
N LEU A 65 20.08 -0.88 2.44
CA LEU A 65 20.55 -0.55 1.10
C LEU A 65 20.01 0.82 0.69
N SER A 66 20.83 1.64 0.05
CA SER A 66 20.40 2.90 -0.54
C SER A 66 20.19 2.74 -2.04
N ARG A 67 19.08 3.31 -2.54
CA ARG A 67 18.74 3.32 -3.97
C ARG A 67 17.93 4.56 -4.32
N GLU A 68 18.27 5.23 -5.41
CA GLU A 68 17.44 6.32 -5.92
C GLU A 68 15.99 5.88 -6.20
N TRP A 69 15.07 6.79 -6.03
CA TRP A 69 13.65 6.54 -6.25
C TRP A 69 13.34 6.28 -7.73
N SER A 70 12.78 5.12 -8.03
CA SER A 70 12.39 4.70 -9.39
C SER A 70 10.91 4.31 -9.50
N GLY A 71 10.12 4.56 -8.46
CA GLY A 71 8.70 4.20 -8.35
C GLY A 71 8.46 3.00 -7.42
N TYR A 72 7.25 2.91 -6.87
CA TYR A 72 6.90 1.91 -5.85
C TYR A 72 7.14 0.47 -6.32
N VAL A 73 6.64 0.12 -7.51
CA VAL A 73 6.78 -1.23 -8.09
C VAL A 73 8.24 -1.63 -8.23
N ASP A 74 9.06 -0.73 -8.76
CA ASP A 74 10.46 -0.99 -9.04
C ASP A 74 11.30 -1.08 -7.75
N GLN A 75 11.00 -0.22 -6.74
CA GLN A 75 11.65 -0.29 -5.44
C GLN A 75 11.31 -1.57 -4.67
N LYS A 76 10.01 -1.97 -4.66
CA LYS A 76 9.58 -3.20 -3.99
C LYS A 76 10.12 -4.45 -4.67
N ASN A 77 10.20 -4.49 -6.01
CA ASN A 77 10.83 -5.57 -6.75
C ASN A 77 12.34 -5.63 -6.50
N PHE A 78 13.01 -4.49 -6.44
CA PHE A 78 14.43 -4.43 -6.11
C PHE A 78 14.68 -4.97 -4.70
N ALA A 79 13.90 -4.55 -3.70
CA ALA A 79 14.01 -5.05 -2.33
C ALA A 79 13.83 -6.57 -2.28
N ALA A 80 12.79 -7.10 -2.94
CA ALA A 80 12.57 -8.53 -3.03
C ALA A 80 13.71 -9.28 -3.74
N ALA A 81 14.31 -8.71 -4.78
CA ALA A 81 15.44 -9.30 -5.51
C ALA A 81 16.75 -9.32 -4.67
N ARG A 82 16.93 -8.36 -3.75
CA ARG A 82 18.10 -8.24 -2.88
C ARG A 82 17.99 -9.01 -1.58
N ALA A 83 16.79 -9.42 -1.21
CA ALA A 83 16.56 -10.24 -0.03
C ALA A 83 17.29 -11.60 -0.12
N SER A 84 17.73 -12.12 1.03
CA SER A 84 18.47 -13.39 1.13
C SER A 84 17.60 -14.62 0.91
N HIS A 85 16.28 -14.51 1.13
CA HIS A 85 15.37 -15.65 1.11
C HIS A 85 14.31 -15.50 0.02
N ASP A 86 13.72 -16.64 -0.38
CA ASP A 86 12.70 -16.66 -1.45
C ASP A 86 11.33 -16.23 -0.98
N TRP A 87 10.99 -16.49 0.28
CA TRP A 87 9.76 -15.97 0.87
C TRP A 87 9.96 -14.55 1.34
N ILE A 88 9.11 -13.67 0.84
CA ILE A 88 9.15 -12.23 1.10
C ILE A 88 7.88 -11.82 1.82
N PHE A 89 8.02 -11.05 2.89
CA PHE A 89 6.94 -10.21 3.42
C PHE A 89 7.27 -8.75 3.11
N SER A 90 6.51 -8.14 2.22
CA SER A 90 6.69 -6.72 1.89
C SER A 90 5.91 -5.88 2.90
N LEU A 91 6.62 -5.11 3.70
CA LEU A 91 6.11 -4.24 4.76
C LEU A 91 6.37 -2.78 4.37
N ASP A 92 5.38 -1.90 4.52
CA ASP A 92 5.60 -0.47 4.38
C ASP A 92 6.12 0.10 5.73
N ALA A 93 6.89 1.18 5.69
CA ALA A 93 7.55 1.72 6.89
C ALA A 93 6.57 2.17 7.99
N ASP A 94 5.34 2.51 7.60
CA ASP A 94 4.23 2.88 8.47
C ASP A 94 3.29 1.71 8.84
N GLU A 95 3.72 0.46 8.56
CA GLU A 95 2.98 -0.76 8.91
C GLU A 95 3.66 -1.51 10.07
N ARG A 96 2.89 -2.37 10.77
CA ARG A 96 3.37 -3.24 11.88
C ARG A 96 2.77 -4.63 11.72
N ILE A 97 3.60 -5.66 11.99
CA ILE A 97 3.20 -7.06 12.03
C ILE A 97 2.85 -7.40 13.49
N PRO A 98 1.56 -7.45 13.89
CA PRO A 98 1.21 -7.82 15.26
C PRO A 98 1.59 -9.25 15.59
N PRO A 99 1.79 -9.61 16.88
CA PRO A 99 2.18 -10.95 17.31
C PRO A 99 1.26 -12.08 16.78
N PRO A 100 -0.07 -11.93 16.69
CA PRO A 100 -0.94 -12.96 16.11
C PRO A 100 -0.67 -13.21 14.63
N LEU A 101 -0.40 -12.17 13.83
CA LEU A 101 -0.05 -12.29 12.42
C LEU A 101 1.33 -12.93 12.25
N ALA A 102 2.31 -12.54 13.07
CA ALA A 102 3.64 -13.16 13.09
C ALA A 102 3.56 -14.67 13.39
N ALA A 103 2.75 -15.05 14.37
CA ALA A 103 2.53 -16.45 14.72
C ALA A 103 1.87 -17.25 13.58
N GLU A 104 0.87 -16.68 12.91
CA GLU A 104 0.20 -17.30 11.76
C GLU A 104 1.19 -17.50 10.59
N ILE A 105 2.03 -16.51 10.28
CA ILE A 105 3.05 -16.61 9.22
C ILE A 105 4.08 -17.68 9.56
N ARG A 106 4.60 -17.70 10.79
CA ARG A 106 5.54 -18.74 11.23
C ARG A 106 4.95 -20.15 11.13
N ALA A 107 3.70 -20.33 11.56
CA ALA A 107 3.01 -21.62 11.46
C ALA A 107 2.83 -22.06 10.00
N LEU A 108 2.51 -21.11 9.11
CA LEU A 108 2.42 -21.37 7.68
C LEU A 108 3.75 -21.80 7.07
N LEU A 109 4.84 -21.11 7.41
CA LEU A 109 6.18 -21.37 6.88
C LEU A 109 6.89 -22.54 7.60
N ALA A 110 6.34 -23.09 8.68
CA ALA A 110 6.87 -24.29 9.34
C ALA A 110 6.79 -25.54 8.44
N THR A 111 5.97 -25.49 7.41
CA THR A 111 5.82 -26.51 6.35
C THR A 111 5.92 -25.85 4.97
N GLU A 112 5.95 -26.66 3.90
CA GLU A 112 5.86 -26.10 2.54
C GLU A 112 4.49 -25.43 2.34
N PRO A 113 4.43 -24.10 2.11
CA PRO A 113 3.15 -23.42 1.95
C PRO A 113 2.39 -23.88 0.70
N PRO A 114 1.09 -24.17 0.78
CA PRO A 114 0.32 -24.69 -0.35
C PRO A 114 0.04 -23.67 -1.47
N ARG A 115 0.37 -22.40 -1.24
CA ARG A 115 0.20 -21.31 -2.20
C ARG A 115 1.49 -20.51 -2.30
N ARG A 116 1.68 -19.79 -3.43
CA ARG A 116 2.86 -18.95 -3.65
C ARG A 116 2.67 -17.49 -3.24
N GLY A 117 1.50 -17.12 -2.80
CA GLY A 117 1.20 -15.80 -2.25
C GLY A 117 -0.02 -15.80 -1.34
N TYR A 118 -0.02 -14.90 -0.37
CA TYR A 118 -1.06 -14.76 0.64
C TYR A 118 -1.44 -13.30 0.82
N ARG A 119 -2.75 -13.05 0.78
CA ARG A 119 -3.33 -11.76 1.14
C ARG A 119 -3.82 -11.78 2.59
N LEU A 120 -3.81 -10.61 3.20
CA LEU A 120 -4.25 -10.42 4.57
C LEU A 120 -5.03 -9.11 4.71
N PRO A 121 -5.94 -8.99 5.68
CA PRO A 121 -6.64 -7.75 5.94
C PRO A 121 -5.68 -6.74 6.59
N ARG A 122 -5.72 -5.50 6.14
CA ARG A 122 -5.01 -4.38 6.74
C ARG A 122 -6.00 -3.49 7.47
N VAL A 123 -5.70 -3.13 8.71
CA VAL A 123 -6.49 -2.24 9.54
C VAL A 123 -5.75 -0.92 9.72
N THR A 124 -6.43 0.20 9.50
CA THR A 124 -5.81 1.52 9.59
C THR A 124 -6.11 2.16 10.94
N PHE A 125 -5.05 2.66 11.61
CA PHE A 125 -5.17 3.55 12.76
C PHE A 125 -5.37 4.98 12.26
N HIS A 126 -6.48 5.61 12.66
CA HIS A 126 -6.78 6.97 12.24
C HIS A 126 -7.63 7.69 13.28
N LEU A 127 -7.31 8.95 13.54
CA LEU A 127 -8.00 9.81 14.52
C LEU A 127 -8.17 9.12 15.89
N GLY A 128 -7.11 8.47 16.36
CA GLY A 128 -7.03 7.88 17.70
C GLY A 128 -7.66 6.49 17.84
N ARG A 129 -8.07 5.81 16.76
CA ARG A 129 -8.66 4.46 16.82
C ARG A 129 -8.37 3.59 15.60
N TRP A 130 -8.49 2.29 15.77
CA TRP A 130 -8.51 1.31 14.68
C TRP A 130 -9.85 1.36 13.95
N VAL A 131 -9.81 1.66 12.65
CA VAL A 131 -11.01 1.77 11.80
C VAL A 131 -11.32 0.44 11.15
N ARG A 132 -12.50 -0.12 11.48
CA ARG A 132 -12.97 -1.40 10.90
C ARG A 132 -14.26 -1.26 10.10
N THR A 133 -14.50 -0.06 9.57
CA THR A 133 -15.66 0.28 8.74
C THR A 133 -15.20 1.10 7.53
N THR A 134 -16.15 1.63 6.77
CA THR A 134 -15.92 2.53 5.63
C THR A 134 -15.11 1.88 4.50
N ASP A 135 -14.50 2.69 3.62
CA ASP A 135 -13.58 2.24 2.58
C ASP A 135 -12.20 1.81 3.15
N PHE A 136 -11.95 2.06 4.45
CA PHE A 136 -10.70 1.69 5.09
C PHE A 136 -10.63 0.21 5.46
N TYR A 137 -11.78 -0.48 5.55
CA TYR A 137 -11.79 -1.88 5.97
C TYR A 137 -12.97 -2.69 5.37
N PRO A 138 -12.76 -3.99 5.01
CA PRO A 138 -11.46 -4.66 4.95
C PRO A 138 -10.65 -4.24 3.71
N ASP A 139 -9.38 -3.89 3.93
CA ASP A 139 -8.41 -3.63 2.88
C ASP A 139 -7.48 -4.84 2.75
N PHE A 140 -7.70 -5.69 1.73
CA PHE A 140 -6.91 -6.90 1.53
C PHE A 140 -5.68 -6.63 0.69
N GLN A 141 -4.49 -6.81 1.30
CA GLN A 141 -3.20 -6.65 0.65
C GLN A 141 -2.46 -7.98 0.53
N THR A 142 -1.89 -8.29 -0.65
CA THR A 142 -0.96 -9.42 -0.79
C THR A 142 0.42 -8.95 -0.33
N ARG A 143 0.87 -9.46 0.81
CA ARG A 143 2.12 -9.06 1.45
C ARG A 143 3.14 -10.18 1.60
N LEU A 144 2.69 -11.43 1.78
CA LEU A 144 3.54 -12.61 1.88
C LEU A 144 3.54 -13.37 0.55
N TYR A 145 4.70 -13.59 -0.04
CA TYR A 145 4.81 -14.28 -1.33
C TYR A 145 6.18 -14.90 -1.58
N ASP A 146 6.21 -15.92 -2.44
CA ASP A 146 7.42 -16.51 -2.99
C ASP A 146 7.86 -15.70 -4.22
N ARG A 147 9.00 -15.00 -4.15
CA ARG A 147 9.49 -14.13 -5.23
C ARG A 147 9.80 -14.87 -6.54
N ARG A 148 9.91 -16.21 -6.51
CA ARG A 148 10.13 -17.04 -7.70
C ARG A 148 8.86 -17.18 -8.55
N ALA A 149 7.68 -16.97 -7.92
CA ALA A 149 6.37 -17.10 -8.54
C ALA A 149 5.49 -15.86 -8.36
N ALA A 150 6.06 -14.76 -7.86
CA ALA A 150 5.30 -13.53 -7.64
C ALA A 150 6.19 -12.30 -7.76
N ARG A 151 5.58 -11.18 -8.19
CA ARG A 151 6.26 -9.89 -8.31
C ARG A 151 5.28 -8.74 -8.19
N TRP A 152 5.77 -7.59 -7.77
CA TRP A 152 5.01 -6.36 -7.82
C TRP A 152 4.77 -5.91 -9.26
N ASN A 153 3.55 -5.47 -9.53
CA ASN A 153 3.14 -4.86 -10.79
C ASN A 153 2.16 -3.71 -10.54
N GLY A 154 1.80 -3.01 -11.61
CA GLY A 154 0.85 -1.89 -11.57
C GLY A 154 1.49 -0.59 -12.05
N ARG A 155 0.69 0.46 -12.04
CA ARG A 155 1.12 1.83 -12.40
C ARG A 155 0.56 2.83 -11.40
N TYR A 156 1.33 3.88 -11.15
CA TYR A 156 0.99 4.99 -10.25
C TYR A 156 0.73 4.51 -8.81
N VAL A 157 -0.51 4.57 -8.35
CA VAL A 157 -0.95 4.26 -6.98
C VAL A 157 -1.72 2.93 -6.87
N HIS A 158 -1.75 2.14 -7.93
CA HIS A 158 -2.44 0.85 -8.00
C HIS A 158 -1.44 -0.29 -8.15
N GLU A 159 -0.41 -0.31 -7.29
CA GLU A 159 0.51 -1.42 -7.23
C GLU A 159 -0.08 -2.59 -6.45
N SER A 160 0.20 -3.79 -6.94
CA SER A 160 -0.19 -5.05 -6.31
C SER A 160 0.83 -6.15 -6.61
N VAL A 161 0.84 -7.20 -5.79
CA VAL A 161 1.62 -8.40 -6.07
C VAL A 161 0.85 -9.32 -7.00
N ALA A 162 1.36 -9.52 -8.22
CA ALA A 162 0.87 -10.57 -9.10
C ALA A 162 1.53 -11.89 -8.71
N VAL A 163 0.72 -12.93 -8.52
CA VAL A 163 1.14 -14.26 -8.09
C VAL A 163 0.76 -15.26 -9.17
N ASP A 164 1.69 -16.14 -9.53
CA ASP A 164 1.42 -17.25 -10.45
C ASP A 164 0.59 -18.31 -9.71
N GLY A 165 -0.70 -18.36 -10.00
CA GLY A 165 -1.65 -19.26 -9.38
C GLY A 165 -2.53 -18.63 -8.28
N PRO A 166 -3.26 -19.46 -7.55
CA PRO A 166 -4.22 -18.98 -6.57
C PRO A 166 -3.56 -18.40 -5.31
N VAL A 167 -4.09 -17.26 -4.85
CA VAL A 167 -3.65 -16.55 -3.65
C VAL A 167 -4.37 -17.08 -2.41
N GLY A 168 -3.60 -17.44 -1.38
CA GLY A 168 -4.12 -17.80 -0.07
C GLY A 168 -4.60 -16.58 0.72
N ARG A 169 -5.18 -16.84 1.91
CA ARG A 169 -5.63 -15.79 2.80
C ARG A 169 -5.16 -16.07 4.23
N LEU A 170 -4.53 -15.08 4.85
CA LEU A 170 -4.27 -15.03 6.27
C LEU A 170 -5.47 -14.38 6.99
N ARG A 171 -5.62 -14.69 8.26
CA ARG A 171 -6.77 -14.26 9.08
C ARG A 171 -6.48 -12.99 9.87
N HIS A 172 -5.25 -12.89 10.40
CA HIS A 172 -4.86 -11.79 11.25
C HIS A 172 -4.53 -10.53 10.47
N GLU A 173 -4.80 -9.39 11.09
CA GLU A 173 -4.67 -8.06 10.49
C GLU A 173 -3.22 -7.57 10.51
N LEU A 174 -2.84 -6.81 9.48
CA LEU A 174 -1.67 -5.96 9.46
C LEU A 174 -2.08 -4.57 9.95
N GLU A 175 -1.34 -4.01 10.87
CA GLU A 175 -1.58 -2.66 11.39
C GLU A 175 -0.93 -1.61 10.48
N HIS A 176 -1.66 -0.51 10.21
CA HIS A 176 -1.22 0.55 9.32
C HIS A 176 -1.48 1.94 9.92
N TYR A 177 -0.43 2.72 10.09
CA TYR A 177 -0.44 4.08 10.65
C TYR A 177 -0.37 5.11 9.53
N SER A 178 -1.38 5.11 8.65
CA SER A 178 -1.37 5.79 7.35
C SER A 178 -1.30 7.31 7.43
N PHE A 179 -1.97 7.91 8.41
CA PHE A 179 -2.11 9.36 8.48
C PHE A 179 -1.67 9.87 9.85
N ARG A 180 -0.86 10.91 9.88
CA ARG A 180 -0.47 11.59 11.11
C ARG A 180 -1.65 12.37 11.72
N ASP A 181 -2.35 13.12 10.87
CA ASP A 181 -3.50 13.94 11.23
C ASP A 181 -4.42 14.21 10.03
N LEU A 182 -5.46 15.03 10.20
CA LEU A 182 -6.35 15.42 9.12
C LEU A 182 -5.67 16.29 8.05
N ARG A 183 -4.66 17.07 8.42
CA ARG A 183 -3.92 17.90 7.47
C ARG A 183 -3.15 17.02 6.49
N ASP A 184 -2.40 16.03 7.00
CA ASP A 184 -1.68 15.05 6.17
C ASP A 184 -2.66 14.27 5.27
N GLN A 185 -3.83 13.88 5.80
CA GLN A 185 -4.87 13.23 5.00
C GLN A 185 -5.35 14.12 3.86
N VAL A 186 -5.61 15.41 4.10
CA VAL A 186 -6.06 16.35 3.06
C VAL A 186 -4.99 16.58 2.00
N GLU A 187 -3.73 16.74 2.41
CA GLU A 187 -2.60 16.93 1.49
C GLU A 187 -2.44 15.72 0.56
N ARG A 188 -2.44 14.50 1.10
CA ARG A 188 -2.39 13.26 0.32
C ARG A 188 -3.61 13.10 -0.59
N LEU A 189 -4.81 13.38 -0.08
CA LEU A 189 -6.05 13.33 -0.85
C LEU A 189 -6.01 14.32 -2.02
N ASN A 190 -5.48 15.53 -1.80
CA ASN A 190 -5.31 16.51 -2.86
C ASN A 190 -4.36 15.99 -3.96
N HIS A 191 -3.25 15.36 -3.57
CA HIS A 191 -2.31 14.75 -4.51
C HIS A 191 -2.96 13.60 -5.31
N TYR A 192 -3.56 12.62 -4.63
CA TYR A 192 -4.16 11.45 -5.28
C TYR A 192 -5.34 11.81 -6.18
N THR A 193 -6.18 12.78 -5.79
CA THR A 193 -7.27 13.24 -6.66
C THR A 193 -6.77 13.93 -7.92
N THR A 194 -5.61 14.61 -7.87
CA THR A 194 -4.97 15.19 -9.05
C THR A 194 -4.48 14.11 -10.01
N LEU A 195 -3.81 13.06 -9.49
CA LEU A 195 -3.36 11.93 -10.31
C LEU A 195 -4.55 11.18 -10.93
N ALA A 196 -5.59 10.92 -10.14
CA ALA A 196 -6.80 10.26 -10.62
C ALA A 196 -7.53 11.07 -11.72
N ALA A 197 -7.62 12.38 -11.56
CA ALA A 197 -8.23 13.25 -12.56
C ALA A 197 -7.43 13.25 -13.88
N ARG A 198 -6.10 13.30 -13.81
CA ARG A 198 -5.21 13.20 -14.99
C ARG A 198 -5.38 11.85 -15.70
N GLN A 199 -5.35 10.74 -14.95
CA GLN A 199 -5.55 9.40 -15.51
C GLN A 199 -6.92 9.27 -16.19
N MET A 200 -7.98 9.77 -15.57
CA MET A 200 -9.32 9.78 -16.17
C MET A 200 -9.36 10.62 -17.44
N HIS A 201 -8.70 11.77 -17.46
CA HIS A 201 -8.60 12.65 -18.62
C HIS A 201 -7.86 11.98 -19.78
N GLU A 202 -6.72 11.35 -19.51
CA GLU A 202 -5.93 10.57 -20.49
C GLU A 202 -6.73 9.39 -21.06
N ALA A 203 -7.59 8.77 -20.24
CA ALA A 203 -8.51 7.71 -20.65
C ALA A 203 -9.75 8.23 -21.41
N GLY A 204 -9.80 9.55 -21.73
CA GLY A 204 -10.91 10.17 -22.47
C GLY A 204 -12.19 10.36 -21.66
N ARG A 205 -12.20 10.13 -20.35
CA ARG A 205 -13.36 10.39 -19.50
C ARG A 205 -13.60 11.88 -19.36
N ARG A 206 -14.88 12.23 -19.23
CA ARG A 206 -15.34 13.61 -19.01
C ARG A 206 -16.16 13.69 -17.72
N ALA A 207 -16.13 14.86 -17.09
CA ALA A 207 -16.98 15.20 -15.95
C ALA A 207 -17.91 16.34 -16.30
N GLY A 208 -19.15 16.26 -15.81
CA GLY A 208 -20.18 17.28 -15.92
C GLY A 208 -20.75 17.67 -14.56
N PRO A 209 -21.72 18.62 -14.51
CA PRO A 209 -22.34 19.05 -13.25
C PRO A 209 -22.98 17.91 -12.45
N LEU A 210 -23.57 16.93 -13.14
CA LEU A 210 -24.16 15.76 -12.47
C LEU A 210 -23.14 14.91 -11.71
N ASP A 211 -21.91 14.78 -12.23
CA ASP A 211 -20.85 14.06 -11.54
C ASP A 211 -20.46 14.74 -10.22
N LEU A 212 -20.49 16.06 -10.19
CA LEU A 212 -20.17 16.86 -9.00
C LEU A 212 -21.29 16.85 -7.95
N ILE A 213 -22.54 16.67 -8.36
CA ILE A 213 -23.70 16.71 -7.49
C ILE A 213 -24.06 15.31 -6.95
N VAL A 214 -23.98 14.28 -7.79
CA VAL A 214 -24.51 12.94 -7.46
C VAL A 214 -23.46 12.05 -6.81
N HIS A 215 -22.24 12.03 -7.34
CA HIS A 215 -21.21 11.08 -6.87
C HIS A 215 -20.73 11.34 -5.43
N PRO A 216 -20.51 12.60 -4.95
CA PRO A 216 -20.07 12.84 -3.59
C PRO A 216 -21.06 12.38 -2.50
N PRO A 217 -22.37 12.73 -2.57
CA PRO A 217 -23.34 12.20 -1.61
C PRO A 217 -23.46 10.68 -1.66
N ALA A 218 -23.40 10.08 -2.86
CA ALA A 218 -23.43 8.63 -2.99
C ALA A 218 -22.20 7.97 -2.32
N ALA A 219 -21.02 8.56 -2.44
CA ALA A 219 -19.81 8.09 -1.73
C ALA A 219 -19.96 8.22 -0.21
N PHE A 220 -20.53 9.33 0.28
CA PHE A 220 -20.82 9.48 1.70
C PHE A 220 -21.78 8.40 2.21
N LEU A 221 -22.93 8.23 1.56
CA LEU A 221 -23.94 7.25 1.95
C LEU A 221 -23.39 5.83 1.91
N ARG A 222 -22.63 5.49 0.87
CA ARG A 222 -21.94 4.19 0.78
C ARG A 222 -21.05 3.94 1.99
N ASN A 223 -20.20 4.90 2.35
CA ASN A 223 -19.27 4.74 3.47
C ASN A 223 -19.97 4.78 4.83
N TYR A 224 -20.81 5.78 5.05
CA TYR A 224 -21.43 6.00 6.34
C TYR A 224 -22.52 4.99 6.67
N VAL A 225 -23.39 4.66 5.67
CA VAL A 225 -24.51 3.75 5.88
C VAL A 225 -24.16 2.32 5.47
N LEU A 226 -23.84 2.08 4.16
CA LEU A 226 -23.70 0.72 3.65
C LEU A 226 -22.47 0.02 4.22
N ARG A 227 -21.37 0.74 4.42
CA ARG A 227 -20.14 0.23 5.06
C ARG A 227 -20.07 0.51 6.55
N ARG A 228 -21.23 0.86 7.15
CA ARG A 228 -21.42 1.00 8.59
C ARG A 228 -20.47 2.02 9.27
N GLY A 229 -20.04 3.06 8.56
CA GLY A 229 -19.20 4.13 9.13
C GLY A 229 -19.78 4.75 10.40
N PHE A 230 -21.12 4.78 10.55
CA PHE A 230 -21.79 5.24 11.77
C PHE A 230 -21.39 4.46 13.03
N MET A 231 -20.92 3.22 12.92
CA MET A 231 -20.47 2.42 14.05
C MET A 231 -19.13 2.93 14.62
N ASP A 232 -18.34 3.64 13.83
CA ASP A 232 -17.10 4.29 14.27
C ASP A 232 -17.34 5.74 14.77
N GLY A 233 -18.60 6.14 14.96
CA GLY A 233 -18.98 7.44 15.55
C GLY A 233 -18.45 8.61 14.73
N THR A 234 -17.89 9.60 15.41
CA THR A 234 -17.34 10.83 14.77
C THR A 234 -16.22 10.51 13.78
N VAL A 235 -15.39 9.50 14.06
CA VAL A 235 -14.31 9.10 13.14
C VAL A 235 -14.88 8.55 11.83
N GLY A 236 -15.88 7.66 11.89
CA GLY A 236 -16.53 7.14 10.70
C GLY A 236 -17.30 8.21 9.91
N LEU A 237 -17.89 9.19 10.60
CA LEU A 237 -18.50 10.36 9.97
C LEU A 237 -17.44 11.18 9.21
N THR A 238 -16.30 11.47 9.87
CA THR A 238 -15.20 12.23 9.27
C THR A 238 -14.63 11.53 8.04
N ILE A 239 -14.35 10.22 8.13
CA ILE A 239 -13.83 9.43 7.00
C ILE A 239 -14.84 9.43 5.85
N SER A 240 -16.14 9.28 6.13
CA SER A 240 -17.18 9.29 5.11
C SER A 240 -17.31 10.65 4.40
N ALA A 241 -17.16 11.74 5.16
CA ALA A 241 -17.13 13.10 4.61
C ALA A 241 -15.89 13.34 3.75
N MET A 242 -14.70 12.87 4.21
CA MET A 242 -13.46 12.96 3.44
C MET A 242 -13.51 12.13 2.15
N ALA A 243 -14.15 10.96 2.16
CA ALA A 243 -14.37 10.16 0.96
C ALA A 243 -15.27 10.88 -0.05
N ALA A 244 -16.33 11.53 0.40
CA ALA A 244 -17.19 12.37 -0.45
C ALA A 244 -16.42 13.57 -1.03
N TYR A 245 -15.61 14.24 -0.20
CA TYR A 245 -14.76 15.35 -0.62
C TYR A 245 -13.73 14.91 -1.67
N ALA A 246 -13.09 13.74 -1.49
CA ALA A 246 -12.18 13.16 -2.47
C ALA A 246 -12.86 12.93 -3.84
N VAL A 247 -14.07 12.40 -3.81
CA VAL A 247 -14.87 12.18 -5.03
C VAL A 247 -15.22 13.50 -5.71
N PHE A 248 -15.63 14.50 -4.94
CA PHE A 248 -15.89 15.85 -5.45
C PHE A 248 -14.64 16.44 -6.10
N LEU A 249 -13.51 16.50 -5.40
CA LEU A 249 -12.25 17.05 -5.90
C LEU A 249 -11.79 16.36 -7.19
N LYS A 250 -11.87 15.04 -7.24
CA LYS A 250 -11.47 14.27 -8.42
C LYS A 250 -12.26 14.69 -9.67
N PHE A 251 -13.58 14.79 -9.56
CA PHE A 251 -14.42 15.20 -10.69
C PHE A 251 -14.28 16.70 -10.99
N ALA A 252 -14.12 17.55 -9.98
CA ALA A 252 -13.88 18.99 -10.18
C ALA A 252 -12.58 19.24 -10.94
N LYS A 253 -11.48 18.57 -10.56
CA LYS A 253 -10.19 18.64 -11.26
C LYS A 253 -10.28 18.07 -12.69
N LEU A 254 -11.05 16.98 -12.88
CA LEU A 254 -11.27 16.44 -14.22
C LEU A 254 -12.04 17.44 -15.10
N TRP A 255 -13.05 18.10 -14.55
CA TRP A 255 -13.81 19.13 -15.25
C TRP A 255 -12.94 20.37 -15.59
N GLU A 256 -12.06 20.80 -14.68
CA GLU A 256 -11.07 21.86 -14.89
C GLU A 256 -10.12 21.53 -16.06
N LEU A 257 -9.51 20.34 -16.07
CA LEU A 257 -8.61 19.88 -17.13
C LEU A 257 -9.25 19.88 -18.53
N GLN A 258 -10.55 19.64 -18.61
CA GLN A 258 -11.28 19.69 -19.87
C GLN A 258 -11.44 21.12 -20.41
N ARG A 259 -11.58 22.11 -19.51
CA ARG A 259 -11.75 23.52 -19.89
C ARG A 259 -10.46 24.20 -20.28
N THR A 260 -9.40 23.90 -19.63
CA THR A 260 -8.08 24.49 -19.92
C THR A 260 -7.65 24.16 -21.36
N ARG A 261 -7.84 22.93 -21.82
CA ARG A 261 -7.55 22.56 -23.23
C ARG A 261 -8.46 23.24 -24.25
N VAL A 262 -9.71 23.50 -23.92
CA VAL A 262 -10.64 24.22 -24.82
C VAL A 262 -10.19 25.69 -24.98
N ALA A 263 -9.67 26.31 -23.94
CA ALA A 263 -9.15 27.66 -24.00
C ALA A 263 -7.86 27.77 -24.83
N GLU A 264 -6.98 26.76 -24.76
CA GLU A 264 -5.73 26.70 -25.56
C GLU A 264 -5.99 26.39 -27.04
N SER A 265 -7.10 25.73 -27.37
CA SER A 265 -7.48 25.39 -28.75
C SER A 265 -8.40 26.43 -29.41
N ALA A 266 -8.86 27.46 -28.70
CA ALA A 266 -9.64 28.55 -29.27
C ALA A 266 -8.73 29.44 -30.15
N PRO A 267 -9.08 29.69 -31.43
CA PRO A 267 -8.28 30.59 -32.27
C PRO A 267 -8.24 31.99 -31.63
N GLN A 268 -7.03 32.53 -31.43
CA GLN A 268 -6.86 33.93 -31.06
C GLN A 268 -7.55 34.75 -32.15
N SER A 269 -8.69 35.35 -31.83
CA SER A 269 -9.32 36.33 -32.70
C SER A 269 -8.33 37.47 -32.89
N GLN A 270 -7.77 37.54 -34.09
CA GLN A 270 -6.97 38.70 -34.52
C GLN A 270 -7.85 39.93 -34.37
N SER A 271 -7.53 40.77 -33.40
CA SER A 271 -8.00 42.15 -33.36
C SER A 271 -7.19 42.92 -34.36
N GLU A 272 -7.64 42.91 -35.62
CA GLU A 272 -7.29 43.96 -36.58
C GLU A 272 -8.09 45.22 -36.25
N THR A 273 -7.42 46.24 -35.83
CA THR A 273 -7.77 47.65 -36.11
C THR A 273 -6.48 48.46 -36.14
#